data_4c422fc05e2c91fc27839b6242d04e96
#
_entry.id   4c422fc05e2c91fc27839b6242d04e96
#
_cell.length_a   1.000
_cell.length_b   1.000
_cell.length_c   1.000
_cell.angle_alpha   90.00
_cell.angle_beta   90.00
_cell.angle_gamma   90.00
#
_symmetry.space_group_name_H-M   'P 1'
#
loop_
_entity.id
_entity.type
_entity.pdbx_description
1 polymer ?
#
loop_
_entity_poly.entity_id
_entity_poly.type
_entity_poly.pdbx_seq_one_letter_code
_entity_poly.pdbx_strand_id
1 'polypeptide(L)'
;MVKPSFIPSADIRELRDLVRYRYKLTCMITGEKNRAQNCLTVSNLKLDEVFSDVFGKSSRSITEQILQHPGEAFDVAHFVHGRCKTPIEEIQAAVDGAISKEQAVKLRQCLDHIDELNKHISEIEQEILRLSDKYETALNLIRTVPGFDKNPLTAVQVLSEIGGDM
;
A
#
# COMPACT_ATOMS: atom_id res chain seq x y z
N MET A 1 -34.97 -7.33 -30.27
CA MET A 1 -35.00 -6.15 -29.39
C MET A 1 -33.92 -6.33 -28.31
N VAL A 2 -32.91 -5.52 -28.29
CA VAL A 2 -31.85 -5.61 -27.26
C VAL A 2 -32.37 -4.95 -25.99
N LYS A 3 -32.34 -5.65 -24.84
CA LYS A 3 -32.76 -5.07 -23.55
C LYS A 3 -31.84 -3.91 -23.21
N PRO A 4 -32.36 -2.75 -22.74
CA PRO A 4 -31.50 -1.63 -22.32
C PRO A 4 -30.61 -2.08 -21.17
N SER A 5 -29.35 -1.66 -21.20
CA SER A 5 -28.38 -1.88 -20.11
C SER A 5 -28.81 -1.03 -18.91
N PHE A 6 -28.69 -1.59 -17.70
CA PHE A 6 -28.87 -0.83 -16.46
C PHE A 6 -27.79 0.24 -16.35
N ILE A 7 -28.19 1.50 -16.22
CA ILE A 7 -27.29 2.64 -16.00
C ILE A 7 -27.51 3.12 -14.56
N PRO A 8 -26.52 2.98 -13.66
CA PRO A 8 -26.64 3.49 -12.30
C PRO A 8 -26.85 5.01 -12.24
N SER A 9 -27.37 5.49 -11.12
CA SER A 9 -27.52 6.92 -10.85
C SER A 9 -26.18 7.67 -11.00
N ALA A 10 -26.22 8.97 -11.22
CA ALA A 10 -25.01 9.79 -11.37
C ALA A 10 -24.07 9.63 -10.17
N ASP A 11 -24.62 9.67 -8.96
CA ASP A 11 -23.89 9.54 -7.70
C ASP A 11 -23.16 8.20 -7.56
N ILE A 12 -23.79 7.10 -7.96
CA ILE A 12 -23.14 5.77 -7.95
C ILE A 12 -22.04 5.71 -9.00
N ARG A 13 -22.20 6.39 -10.12
CA ARG A 13 -21.12 6.44 -11.15
C ARG A 13 -19.91 7.24 -10.66
N GLU A 14 -20.11 8.37 -9.97
CA GLU A 14 -19.07 9.15 -9.34
C GLU A 14 -18.33 8.34 -8.28
N LEU A 15 -19.06 7.68 -7.39
CA LEU A 15 -18.51 6.81 -6.37
C LEU A 15 -17.68 5.67 -6.98
N ARG A 16 -18.21 5.01 -8.02
CA ARG A 16 -17.53 3.95 -8.78
C ARG A 16 -16.22 4.45 -9.40
N ASP A 17 -16.22 5.64 -9.98
CA ASP A 17 -15.03 6.21 -10.61
C ASP A 17 -13.91 6.42 -9.58
N LEU A 18 -14.21 6.99 -8.42
CA LEU A 18 -13.24 7.17 -7.33
C LEU A 18 -12.73 5.83 -6.77
N VAL A 19 -13.61 4.85 -6.57
CA VAL A 19 -13.22 3.50 -6.09
C VAL A 19 -12.27 2.83 -7.08
N ARG A 20 -12.56 2.93 -8.38
CA ARG A 20 -11.70 2.38 -9.44
C ARG A 20 -10.38 3.15 -9.55
N TYR A 21 -10.40 4.47 -9.35
CA TYR A 21 -9.19 5.27 -9.34
C TYR A 21 -8.29 4.91 -8.14
N ARG A 22 -8.87 4.77 -6.93
CA ARG A 22 -8.16 4.25 -5.75
C ARG A 22 -7.45 2.93 -6.04
N TYR A 23 -8.12 1.98 -6.72
CA TYR A 23 -7.52 0.72 -7.12
C TYR A 23 -6.31 0.92 -8.06
N LYS A 24 -6.40 1.83 -9.02
CA LYS A 24 -5.26 2.17 -9.90
C LYS A 24 -4.06 2.70 -9.11
N LEU A 25 -4.29 3.58 -8.13
CA LEU A 25 -3.21 4.08 -7.25
C LEU A 25 -2.57 2.93 -6.44
N THR A 26 -3.37 1.99 -5.95
CA THR A 26 -2.85 0.78 -5.27
C THR A 26 -1.97 -0.08 -6.20
N CYS A 27 -2.36 -0.24 -7.46
CA CYS A 27 -1.55 -0.92 -8.47
C CYS A 27 -0.23 -0.17 -8.74
N MET A 28 -0.24 1.16 -8.76
CA MET A 28 0.97 1.97 -8.90
C MET A 28 1.94 1.76 -7.73
N ILE A 29 1.43 1.75 -6.47
CA ILE A 29 2.24 1.43 -5.29
C ILE A 29 2.88 0.05 -5.42
N THR A 30 2.13 -0.96 -5.87
CA THR A 30 2.68 -2.30 -6.09
C THR A 30 3.82 -2.28 -7.11
N GLY A 31 3.68 -1.51 -8.17
CA GLY A 31 4.73 -1.30 -9.17
C GLY A 31 5.98 -0.66 -8.57
N GLU A 32 5.83 0.38 -7.74
CA GLU A 32 6.96 1.03 -7.06
C GLU A 32 7.63 0.12 -6.01
N LYS A 33 6.83 -0.64 -5.25
CA LYS A 33 7.36 -1.66 -4.32
C LYS A 33 8.23 -2.68 -5.04
N ASN A 34 7.80 -3.17 -6.18
CA ASN A 34 8.58 -4.12 -6.99
C ASN A 34 9.90 -3.49 -7.50
N ARG A 35 9.88 -2.22 -7.91
CA ARG A 35 11.09 -1.50 -8.33
C ARG A 35 12.05 -1.29 -7.17
N ALA A 36 11.53 -0.90 -6.00
CA ALA A 36 12.33 -0.72 -4.79
C ALA A 36 12.95 -2.04 -4.33
N GLN A 37 12.16 -3.14 -4.33
CA GLN A 37 12.67 -4.48 -4.02
C GLN A 37 13.80 -4.90 -4.99
N ASN A 38 13.66 -4.62 -6.28
CA ASN A 38 14.71 -4.90 -7.26
C ASN A 38 16.00 -4.11 -6.97
N CYS A 39 15.90 -2.85 -6.52
CA CYS A 39 17.08 -2.07 -6.12
C CYS A 39 17.79 -2.72 -4.92
N LEU A 40 17.04 -3.21 -3.92
CA LEU A 40 17.59 -3.92 -2.77
C LEU A 40 18.28 -5.22 -3.19
N THR A 41 17.63 -6.02 -4.02
CA THR A 41 18.15 -7.31 -4.52
C THR A 41 19.46 -7.12 -5.31
N VAL A 42 19.50 -6.15 -6.24
CA VAL A 42 20.71 -5.83 -7.03
C VAL A 42 21.85 -5.33 -6.14
N SER A 43 21.53 -4.71 -5.01
CA SER A 43 22.50 -4.23 -4.01
C SER A 43 22.90 -5.31 -3.01
N ASN A 44 22.44 -6.55 -3.15
CA ASN A 44 22.62 -7.68 -2.20
C ASN A 44 22.10 -7.36 -0.79
N LEU A 45 21.03 -6.54 -0.70
CA LEU A 45 20.34 -6.22 0.55
C LEU A 45 19.11 -7.14 0.67
N LYS A 46 19.20 -8.19 1.49
CA LYS A 46 18.24 -9.29 1.56
C LYS A 46 17.14 -9.08 2.61
N LEU A 47 16.56 -7.90 2.63
CA LEU A 47 15.55 -7.53 3.62
C LEU A 47 14.27 -8.37 3.50
N ASP A 48 13.97 -8.94 2.33
CA ASP A 48 12.85 -9.84 2.06
C ASP A 48 13.05 -11.25 2.65
N GLU A 49 14.28 -11.66 2.95
CA GLU A 49 14.55 -12.94 3.63
C GLU A 49 14.28 -12.85 5.15
N VAL A 50 14.37 -11.64 5.75
CA VAL A 50 14.31 -11.43 7.19
C VAL A 50 13.07 -10.68 7.67
N PHE A 51 12.37 -9.97 6.77
CA PHE A 51 11.14 -9.26 7.07
C PHE A 51 9.99 -9.74 6.20
N SER A 52 8.85 -10.05 6.82
CA SER A 52 7.61 -10.38 6.09
C SER A 52 7.04 -9.21 5.28
N ASP A 53 7.35 -7.98 5.68
CA ASP A 53 7.03 -6.76 4.95
C ASP A 53 8.28 -5.89 4.84
N VAL A 54 8.87 -5.87 3.67
CA VAL A 54 10.07 -5.07 3.33
C VAL A 54 9.82 -3.56 3.44
N PHE A 55 8.57 -3.14 3.37
CA PHE A 55 8.15 -1.74 3.51
C PHE A 55 7.58 -1.42 4.89
N GLY A 56 7.64 -2.40 5.80
CA GLY A 56 7.26 -2.24 7.20
C GLY A 56 8.25 -1.37 7.97
N LYS A 57 7.85 -0.95 9.18
CA LYS A 57 8.54 0.07 9.96
C LYS A 57 10.02 -0.20 10.19
N SER A 58 10.40 -1.43 10.59
CA SER A 58 11.81 -1.78 10.85
C SER A 58 12.64 -1.80 9.57
N SER A 59 12.17 -2.49 8.54
CA SER A 59 12.87 -2.58 7.27
C SER A 59 12.98 -1.20 6.60
N ARG A 60 11.95 -0.36 6.68
CA ARG A 60 11.98 1.01 6.16
C ARG A 60 13.03 1.85 6.89
N SER A 61 13.11 1.79 8.23
CA SER A 61 14.12 2.51 9.02
C SER A 61 15.54 2.07 8.67
N ILE A 62 15.78 0.77 8.48
CA ILE A 62 17.07 0.22 8.03
C ILE A 62 17.40 0.73 6.62
N THR A 63 16.45 0.68 5.69
CA THR A 63 16.63 1.19 4.32
C THR A 63 16.98 2.68 4.31
N GLU A 64 16.30 3.49 5.13
CA GLU A 64 16.59 4.92 5.27
C GLU A 64 18.01 5.15 5.81
N GLN A 65 18.46 4.35 6.80
CA GLN A 65 19.82 4.43 7.32
C GLN A 65 20.87 4.13 6.22
N ILE A 66 20.65 3.07 5.43
CA ILE A 66 21.53 2.72 4.31
C ILE A 66 21.59 3.84 3.27
N LEU A 67 20.45 4.48 2.98
CA LEU A 67 20.37 5.58 2.00
C LEU A 67 20.99 6.89 2.49
N GLN A 68 20.98 7.14 3.82
CA GLN A 68 21.61 8.33 4.42
C GLN A 68 23.10 8.17 4.59
N HIS A 69 23.56 6.95 4.86
CA HIS A 69 24.95 6.62 5.17
C HIS A 69 25.45 5.44 4.31
N PRO A 70 25.58 5.62 2.97
CA PRO A 70 25.96 4.54 2.07
C PRO A 70 27.37 4.02 2.38
N GLY A 71 27.47 2.71 2.64
CA GLY A 71 28.74 2.04 2.91
C GLY A 71 29.27 2.19 4.36
N GLU A 72 28.55 2.86 5.24
CA GLU A 72 28.87 2.92 6.66
C GLU A 72 28.26 1.70 7.39
N ALA A 73 29.08 1.06 8.24
CA ALA A 73 28.60 0.00 9.11
C ALA A 73 27.73 0.58 10.24
N PHE A 74 26.61 -0.06 10.53
CA PHE A 74 25.72 0.34 11.63
C PHE A 74 25.14 -0.89 12.31
N ASP A 75 24.70 -0.71 13.56
CA ASP A 75 24.00 -1.75 14.33
C ASP A 75 22.49 -1.70 14.01
N VAL A 76 21.98 -2.77 13.36
CA VAL A 76 20.57 -2.87 12.99
C VAL A 76 19.64 -2.93 14.21
N ALA A 77 20.13 -3.30 15.39
CA ALA A 77 19.31 -3.42 16.60
C ALA A 77 18.61 -2.11 16.96
N HIS A 78 19.21 -0.96 16.64
CA HIS A 78 18.62 0.36 16.89
C HIS A 78 17.38 0.67 15.99
N PHE A 79 17.23 -0.05 14.89
CA PHE A 79 16.17 0.19 13.89
C PHE A 79 15.06 -0.87 13.92
N VAL A 80 15.31 -1.98 14.67
CA VAL A 80 14.34 -3.07 14.77
C VAL A 80 13.33 -2.80 15.87
N HIS A 81 12.04 -2.80 15.50
CA HIS A 81 10.96 -2.61 16.46
C HIS A 81 10.55 -3.94 17.10
N GLY A 82 10.17 -3.93 18.39
CA GLY A 82 10.02 -5.07 19.30
C GLY A 82 9.01 -6.19 18.95
N ARG A 83 8.42 -6.17 17.74
CA ARG A 83 7.59 -7.28 17.23
C ARG A 83 8.31 -8.13 16.18
N CYS A 84 9.56 -7.79 15.84
CA CYS A 84 10.34 -8.59 14.94
C CYS A 84 10.75 -9.90 15.63
N LYS A 85 10.48 -11.03 14.96
CA LYS A 85 10.83 -12.37 15.50
C LYS A 85 12.17 -12.88 14.97
N THR A 86 12.69 -12.25 13.92
CA THR A 86 13.97 -12.63 13.31
C THR A 86 15.12 -12.19 14.21
N PRO A 87 16.10 -13.06 14.47
CA PRO A 87 17.31 -12.72 15.24
C PRO A 87 18.06 -11.52 14.64
N ILE A 88 18.62 -10.69 15.51
CA ILE A 88 19.35 -9.47 15.09
C ILE A 88 20.55 -9.81 14.20
N GLU A 89 21.25 -10.94 14.50
CA GLU A 89 22.40 -11.42 13.75
C GLU A 89 22.02 -11.75 12.29
N GLU A 90 20.84 -12.34 12.07
CA GLU A 90 20.35 -12.63 10.73
C GLU A 90 19.99 -11.35 9.97
N ILE A 91 19.38 -10.37 10.66
CA ILE A 91 19.07 -9.07 10.07
C ILE A 91 20.37 -8.32 9.74
N GLN A 92 21.38 -8.38 10.61
CA GLN A 92 22.69 -7.77 10.36
C GLN A 92 23.38 -8.39 9.14
N ALA A 93 23.29 -9.71 8.97
CA ALA A 93 23.83 -10.40 7.80
C ALA A 93 23.05 -10.05 6.49
N ALA A 94 21.74 -9.80 6.60
CA ALA A 94 20.90 -9.43 5.45
C ALA A 94 21.21 -8.04 4.89
N VAL A 95 21.89 -7.16 5.66
CA VAL A 95 22.30 -5.80 5.22
C VAL A 95 23.78 -5.71 4.85
N ASP A 96 24.47 -6.85 4.74
CA ASP A 96 25.90 -6.92 4.31
C ASP A 96 26.03 -6.77 2.77
N GLY A 97 25.28 -5.84 2.20
CA GLY A 97 25.28 -5.47 0.80
C GLY A 97 25.83 -4.06 0.60
N ALA A 98 26.09 -3.71 -0.66
CA ALA A 98 26.57 -2.38 -1.02
C ALA A 98 25.65 -1.75 -2.08
N ILE A 99 25.01 -0.63 -1.72
CA ILE A 99 24.18 0.11 -2.66
C ILE A 99 25.03 1.10 -3.46
N SER A 100 24.95 1.04 -4.79
CA SER A 100 25.58 2.01 -5.66
C SER A 100 24.80 3.34 -5.67
N LYS A 101 25.45 4.43 -6.11
CA LYS A 101 24.81 5.76 -6.14
C LYS A 101 23.53 5.79 -6.98
N GLU A 102 23.55 5.17 -8.16
CA GLU A 102 22.38 5.11 -9.04
C GLU A 102 21.24 4.27 -8.45
N GLN A 103 21.54 3.16 -7.77
CA GLN A 103 20.54 2.37 -7.07
C GLN A 103 19.97 3.10 -5.87
N ALA A 104 20.80 3.84 -5.12
CA ALA A 104 20.35 4.65 -3.99
C ALA A 104 19.38 5.77 -4.44
N VAL A 105 19.71 6.50 -5.52
CA VAL A 105 18.83 7.53 -6.09
C VAL A 105 17.50 6.90 -6.54
N LYS A 106 17.55 5.78 -7.27
CA LYS A 106 16.36 5.09 -7.76
C LYS A 106 15.50 4.56 -6.62
N LEU A 107 16.11 3.94 -5.60
CA LEU A 107 15.40 3.45 -4.42
C LEU A 107 14.73 4.60 -3.67
N ARG A 108 15.41 5.73 -3.46
CA ARG A 108 14.84 6.95 -2.85
C ARG A 108 13.59 7.40 -3.60
N GLN A 109 13.65 7.54 -4.92
CA GLN A 109 12.52 7.97 -5.73
C GLN A 109 11.34 6.98 -5.64
N CYS A 110 11.59 5.66 -5.63
CA CYS A 110 10.54 4.68 -5.43
C CYS A 110 9.87 4.84 -4.06
N LEU A 111 10.65 5.05 -2.99
CA LEU A 111 10.12 5.20 -1.63
C LEU A 111 9.31 6.49 -1.47
N ASP A 112 9.81 7.61 -1.99
CA ASP A 112 9.13 8.90 -1.95
C ASP A 112 7.80 8.83 -2.72
N HIS A 113 7.80 8.19 -3.90
CA HIS A 113 6.58 7.99 -4.68
C HIS A 113 5.57 7.07 -4.00
N ILE A 114 6.01 6.02 -3.30
CA ILE A 114 5.13 5.18 -2.46
C ILE A 114 4.44 6.03 -1.38
N ASP A 115 5.20 6.90 -0.71
CA ASP A 115 4.68 7.74 0.37
C ASP A 115 3.67 8.77 -0.17
N GLU A 116 3.96 9.40 -1.33
CA GLU A 116 3.04 10.31 -2.01
C GLU A 116 1.75 9.61 -2.47
N LEU A 117 1.85 8.43 -3.08
CA LEU A 117 0.70 7.64 -3.51
C LEU A 117 -0.17 7.20 -2.31
N ASN A 118 0.43 6.84 -1.18
CA ASN A 118 -0.31 6.52 0.04
C ASN A 118 -1.09 7.73 0.57
N LYS A 119 -0.52 8.94 0.49
CA LYS A 119 -1.21 10.17 0.83
C LYS A 119 -2.41 10.41 -0.08
N HIS A 120 -2.22 10.29 -1.40
CA HIS A 120 -3.31 10.42 -2.37
C HIS A 120 -4.42 9.40 -2.16
N ILE A 121 -4.06 8.14 -1.85
CA ILE A 121 -5.06 7.11 -1.50
C ILE A 121 -5.87 7.54 -0.28
N SER A 122 -5.21 8.03 0.77
CA SER A 122 -5.91 8.48 1.97
C SER A 122 -6.91 9.62 1.70
N GLU A 123 -6.52 10.58 0.85
CA GLU A 123 -7.40 11.69 0.43
C GLU A 123 -8.62 11.18 -0.36
N ILE A 124 -8.40 10.26 -1.30
CA ILE A 124 -9.48 9.63 -2.09
C ILE A 124 -10.39 8.78 -1.20
N GLU A 125 -9.85 8.04 -0.25
CA GLU A 125 -10.65 7.23 0.71
C GLU A 125 -11.57 8.10 1.56
N GLN A 126 -11.12 9.25 2.02
CA GLN A 126 -11.95 10.20 2.75
C GLN A 126 -13.13 10.70 1.88
N GLU A 127 -12.87 11.02 0.62
CA GLU A 127 -13.92 11.48 -0.30
C GLU A 127 -14.91 10.36 -0.65
N ILE A 128 -14.41 9.11 -0.87
CA ILE A 128 -15.25 7.93 -1.07
C ILE A 128 -16.19 7.73 0.11
N LEU A 129 -15.68 7.79 1.34
CA LEU A 129 -16.49 7.64 2.55
C LEU A 129 -17.54 8.75 2.65
N ARG A 130 -17.15 10.00 2.44
CA ARG A 130 -18.07 11.16 2.45
C ARG A 130 -19.22 11.00 1.45
N LEU A 131 -18.91 10.59 0.22
CA LEU A 131 -19.93 10.38 -0.82
C LEU A 131 -20.82 9.16 -0.54
N SER A 132 -20.33 8.20 0.23
CA SER A 132 -21.08 6.98 0.57
C SER A 132 -22.02 7.14 1.76
N ASP A 133 -21.91 8.19 2.58
CA ASP A 133 -22.72 8.40 3.79
C ASP A 133 -24.24 8.36 3.52
N LYS A 134 -24.69 8.87 2.40
CA LYS A 134 -26.11 8.85 2.00
C LYS A 134 -26.66 7.44 1.72
N TYR A 135 -25.81 6.44 1.63
CA TYR A 135 -26.17 5.04 1.38
C TYR A 135 -26.03 4.15 2.64
N GLU A 136 -26.05 4.74 3.83
CA GLU A 136 -25.76 4.03 5.08
C GLU A 136 -26.65 2.79 5.28
N THR A 137 -27.93 2.85 4.92
CA THR A 137 -28.87 1.70 5.01
C THR A 137 -28.38 0.53 4.14
N ALA A 138 -28.01 0.79 2.89
CA ALA A 138 -27.49 -0.24 1.99
C ALA A 138 -26.13 -0.76 2.45
N LEU A 139 -25.25 0.12 2.92
CA LEU A 139 -23.95 -0.26 3.46
C LEU A 139 -24.07 -1.15 4.70
N ASN A 140 -25.02 -0.86 5.59
CA ASN A 140 -25.28 -1.69 6.76
C ASN A 140 -25.79 -3.08 6.37
N LEU A 141 -26.63 -3.18 5.33
CA LEU A 141 -27.04 -4.48 4.79
C LEU A 141 -25.86 -5.26 4.22
N ILE A 142 -24.98 -4.63 3.44
CA ILE A 142 -23.79 -5.28 2.89
C ILE A 142 -22.85 -5.76 4.02
N ARG A 143 -22.68 -4.98 5.09
CA ARG A 143 -21.85 -5.32 6.25
C ARG A 143 -22.37 -6.52 7.04
N THR A 144 -23.63 -6.95 6.86
CA THR A 144 -24.11 -8.20 7.47
C THR A 144 -23.47 -9.45 6.87
N VAL A 145 -22.89 -9.34 5.68
CA VAL A 145 -22.17 -10.43 5.03
C VAL A 145 -20.80 -10.62 5.71
N PRO A 146 -20.47 -11.83 6.16
CA PRO A 146 -19.19 -12.09 6.83
C PRO A 146 -17.98 -11.61 6.01
N GLY A 147 -17.12 -10.81 6.64
CA GLY A 147 -15.89 -10.26 6.02
C GLY A 147 -16.03 -8.88 5.40
N PHE A 148 -17.26 -8.35 5.23
CA PHE A 148 -17.46 -6.97 4.75
C PHE A 148 -17.60 -5.92 5.86
N ASP A 149 -17.62 -6.36 7.11
CA ASP A 149 -17.75 -5.52 8.31
C ASP A 149 -16.41 -4.93 8.78
N LYS A 150 -15.28 -5.57 8.44
CA LYS A 150 -13.94 -5.21 8.96
C LYS A 150 -13.37 -3.91 8.39
N ASN A 151 -13.71 -3.58 7.15
CA ASN A 151 -13.23 -2.38 6.48
C ASN A 151 -14.40 -1.68 5.79
N PRO A 152 -14.73 -0.43 6.17
CA PRO A 152 -15.85 0.30 5.58
C PRO A 152 -15.74 0.44 4.06
N LEU A 153 -14.54 0.55 3.51
CA LEU A 153 -14.31 0.67 2.07
C LEU A 153 -14.72 -0.60 1.29
N THR A 154 -14.67 -1.78 1.92
CA THR A 154 -15.10 -3.02 1.27
C THR A 154 -16.59 -2.98 0.92
N ALA A 155 -17.44 -2.56 1.86
CA ALA A 155 -18.86 -2.41 1.61
C ALA A 155 -19.15 -1.34 0.55
N VAL A 156 -18.42 -0.21 0.60
CA VAL A 156 -18.56 0.87 -0.40
C VAL A 156 -18.14 0.40 -1.80
N GLN A 157 -17.08 -0.39 -1.90
CA GLN A 157 -16.63 -0.97 -3.17
C GLN A 157 -17.73 -1.86 -3.80
N VAL A 158 -18.35 -2.72 -3.01
CA VAL A 158 -19.47 -3.55 -3.46
C VAL A 158 -20.63 -2.67 -3.91
N LEU A 159 -21.06 -1.71 -3.07
CA LEU A 159 -22.14 -0.78 -3.39
C LEU A 159 -21.90 -0.06 -4.71
N SER A 160 -20.68 0.42 -4.93
CA SER A 160 -20.31 1.16 -6.16
C SER A 160 -20.48 0.34 -7.43
N GLU A 161 -20.33 -0.98 -7.35
CA GLU A 161 -20.47 -1.88 -8.52
C GLU A 161 -21.89 -2.40 -8.72
N ILE A 162 -22.65 -2.69 -7.65
CA ILE A 162 -24.02 -3.21 -7.77
C ILE A 162 -25.09 -2.11 -7.86
N GLY A 163 -24.83 -0.93 -7.33
CA GLY A 163 -25.79 0.18 -7.25
C GLY A 163 -26.53 0.24 -5.92
N GLY A 164 -27.33 1.30 -5.73
CA GLY A 164 -28.09 1.54 -4.50
C GLY A 164 -29.51 0.98 -4.49
N ASP A 165 -30.00 0.49 -5.61
CA ASP A 165 -31.34 -0.07 -5.76
C ASP A 165 -31.30 -1.60 -5.49
N MET A 166 -31.34 -1.95 -4.20
CA MET A 166 -31.45 -3.33 -3.72
C MET A 166 -32.80 -3.59 -3.06
#